data_e48e565a4fae3d457c2cdefea61dc8d9
#
_entry.id   e48e565a4fae3d457c2cdefea61dc8d9
#
_cell.length_a   1.000
_cell.length_b   1.000
_cell.length_c   1.000
_cell.angle_alpha   90.00
_cell.angle_beta   90.00
_cell.angle_gamma   90.00
#
_symmetry.space_group_name_H-M   'P 1'
#
loop_
_entity.id
_entity.type
_entity.pdbx_description
1 polymer ?
#
loop_
_entity_poly.entity_id
_entity_poly.type
_entity_poly.pdbx_seq_one_letter_code
_entity_poly.pdbx_strand_id
1 'polypeptide(L)'
;MYDDMLRWLSALDGVPQDPRYHPEGDALFHSLQVFERALADDPEPEVLAAALLHDIGKASAGRDHDVVGAELLVGWPDRVRWLVGHHLDLLRDPRRARRQWAGTLALRDLARLRRWDVAGRDPRARVREPEEAAAIVAEALAASS
;
A
#
# COMPACT_ATOMS: atom_id res chain seq x y z
N MET A 1 -14.09 -2.47 8.49
CA MET A 1 -12.88 -1.90 7.84
C MET A 1 -11.76 -1.63 8.82
N TYR A 2 -12.01 -0.85 9.84
CA TYR A 2 -10.98 -0.46 10.81
C TYR A 2 -10.33 -1.69 11.49
N ASP A 3 -11.13 -2.58 12.02
CA ASP A 3 -10.63 -3.76 12.72
C ASP A 3 -9.84 -4.70 11.79
N ASP A 4 -10.29 -4.84 10.55
CA ASP A 4 -9.58 -5.63 9.54
C ASP A 4 -8.22 -5.00 9.23
N MET A 5 -8.16 -3.69 9.04
CA MET A 5 -6.89 -2.99 8.80
C MET A 5 -5.92 -3.19 9.96
N LEU A 6 -6.38 -3.05 11.20
CA LEU A 6 -5.51 -3.27 12.36
C LEU A 6 -4.98 -4.68 12.41
N ARG A 7 -5.81 -5.67 12.13
CA ARG A 7 -5.38 -7.07 12.11
C ARG A 7 -4.33 -7.31 11.04
N TRP A 8 -4.54 -6.80 9.82
CA TRP A 8 -3.58 -6.95 8.72
C TRP A 8 -2.27 -6.21 9.00
N LEU A 9 -2.34 -4.99 9.49
CA LEU A 9 -1.13 -4.21 9.82
C LEU A 9 -0.36 -4.82 10.97
N SER A 10 -1.04 -5.29 12.02
CA SER A 10 -0.37 -5.95 13.15
C SER A 10 0.36 -7.21 12.71
N ALA A 11 -0.18 -7.94 11.73
CA ALA A 11 0.48 -9.12 11.17
C ALA A 11 1.76 -8.79 10.40
N LEU A 12 1.96 -7.55 9.97
CA LEU A 12 3.18 -7.10 9.30
C LEU A 12 4.31 -6.74 10.28
N ASP A 13 4.01 -6.60 11.57
CA ASP A 13 5.00 -6.27 12.57
C ASP A 13 6.04 -7.38 12.67
N GLY A 14 7.31 -7.03 12.49
CA GLY A 14 8.39 -8.00 12.50
C GLY A 14 8.56 -8.83 11.23
N VAL A 15 7.74 -8.64 10.20
CA VAL A 15 7.92 -9.34 8.92
C VAL A 15 9.16 -8.76 8.23
N PRO A 16 10.22 -9.58 8.02
CA PRO A 16 11.48 -9.08 7.48
C PRO A 16 11.37 -8.79 5.98
N GLN A 17 12.17 -7.82 5.54
CA GLN A 17 12.32 -7.47 4.15
C GLN A 17 13.79 -7.50 3.76
N ASP A 18 14.09 -7.57 2.44
CA ASP A 18 15.47 -7.58 1.97
C ASP A 18 16.16 -6.24 2.33
N PRO A 19 17.21 -6.25 3.17
CA PRO A 19 17.84 -5.01 3.62
C PRO A 19 18.53 -4.22 2.50
N ARG A 20 18.81 -4.83 1.37
CA ARG A 20 19.37 -4.13 0.21
C ARG A 20 18.38 -3.11 -0.38
N TYR A 21 17.09 -3.41 -0.30
CA TYR A 21 16.02 -2.58 -0.84
C TYR A 21 15.18 -1.93 0.25
N HIS A 22 15.25 -2.46 1.47
CA HIS A 22 14.45 -2.01 2.61
C HIS A 22 15.32 -1.80 3.86
N PRO A 23 16.18 -0.75 3.87
CA PRO A 23 17.03 -0.47 5.03
C PRO A 23 16.23 -0.05 6.27
N GLU A 24 14.96 0.34 6.10
CA GLU A 24 14.07 0.72 7.19
C GLU A 24 13.68 -0.46 8.09
N GLY A 25 13.74 -1.72 7.60
CA GLY A 25 13.47 -2.90 8.39
C GLY A 25 12.19 -3.63 8.03
N ASP A 26 11.22 -3.73 8.96
CA ASP A 26 10.07 -4.59 8.78
C ASP A 26 8.97 -4.00 7.89
N ALA A 27 8.05 -4.88 7.47
CA ALA A 27 7.00 -4.52 6.53
C ALA A 27 5.98 -3.55 7.12
N LEU A 28 5.75 -3.56 8.44
CA LEU A 28 4.84 -2.62 9.08
C LEU A 28 5.40 -1.20 9.02
N PHE A 29 6.64 -1.01 9.40
CA PHE A 29 7.28 0.31 9.38
C PHE A 29 7.32 0.87 7.96
N HIS A 30 7.63 0.02 6.97
CA HIS A 30 7.59 0.40 5.57
C HIS A 30 6.18 0.87 5.15
N SER A 31 5.16 0.08 5.45
CA SER A 31 3.78 0.40 5.07
C SER A 31 3.29 1.72 5.70
N LEU A 32 3.68 1.98 6.95
CA LEU A 32 3.34 3.24 7.61
C LEU A 32 4.07 4.43 6.99
N GLN A 33 5.32 4.24 6.53
CA GLN A 33 6.04 5.30 5.79
C GLN A 33 5.39 5.61 4.45
N VAL A 34 4.98 4.58 3.71
CA VAL A 34 4.28 4.75 2.42
C VAL A 34 2.98 5.51 2.65
N PHE A 35 2.26 5.20 3.73
CA PHE A 35 1.06 5.93 4.12
C PHE A 35 1.35 7.41 4.40
N GLU A 36 2.40 7.72 5.16
CA GLU A 36 2.76 9.11 5.46
C GLU A 36 3.08 9.90 4.18
N ARG A 37 3.79 9.29 3.24
CA ARG A 37 4.10 9.91 1.95
C ARG A 37 2.84 10.17 1.14
N ALA A 38 1.95 9.20 1.10
CA ALA A 38 0.68 9.35 0.40
C ALA A 38 -0.18 10.45 1.03
N LEU A 39 -0.29 10.46 2.36
CA LEU A 39 -1.11 11.43 3.09
C LEU A 39 -0.65 12.87 2.80
N ALA A 40 0.67 13.10 2.70
CA ALA A 40 1.22 14.41 2.39
C ALA A 40 0.82 14.92 1.00
N ASP A 41 0.56 14.02 0.06
CA ASP A 41 0.14 14.36 -1.31
C ASP A 41 -1.39 14.46 -1.46
N ASP A 42 -2.14 14.22 -0.40
CA ASP A 42 -3.60 14.35 -0.33
C ASP A 42 -4.34 13.65 -1.50
N PRO A 43 -4.12 12.34 -1.70
CA PRO A 43 -4.77 11.61 -2.78
C PRO A 43 -6.22 11.29 -2.46
N GLU A 44 -6.95 10.77 -3.45
CA GLU A 44 -8.30 10.28 -3.24
C GLU A 44 -8.30 9.18 -2.17
N PRO A 45 -9.38 9.04 -1.39
CA PRO A 45 -9.45 8.09 -0.26
C PRO A 45 -9.07 6.64 -0.62
N GLU A 46 -9.49 6.18 -1.79
CA GLU A 46 -9.19 4.82 -2.23
C GLU A 46 -7.70 4.62 -2.53
N VAL A 47 -7.03 5.63 -3.06
CA VAL A 47 -5.58 5.60 -3.32
C VAL A 47 -4.81 5.64 -2.01
N LEU A 48 -5.27 6.44 -1.06
CA LEU A 48 -4.68 6.49 0.29
C LEU A 48 -4.79 5.12 0.99
N ALA A 49 -5.95 4.49 0.89
CA ALA A 49 -6.17 3.15 1.43
C ALA A 49 -5.21 2.13 0.80
N ALA A 50 -5.05 2.17 -0.52
CA ALA A 50 -4.11 1.28 -1.22
C ALA A 50 -2.67 1.50 -0.76
N ALA A 51 -2.27 2.74 -0.51
CA ALA A 51 -0.94 3.06 0.00
C ALA A 51 -0.67 2.39 1.35
N LEU A 52 -1.62 2.46 2.28
CA LEU A 52 -1.49 1.82 3.59
C LEU A 52 -1.46 0.30 3.48
N LEU A 53 -2.27 -0.26 2.59
CA LEU A 53 -2.58 -1.70 2.55
C LEU A 53 -1.83 -2.47 1.45
N HIS A 54 -0.96 -1.80 0.67
CA HIS A 54 -0.35 -2.42 -0.51
C HIS A 54 0.43 -3.70 -0.20
N ASP A 55 1.04 -3.79 0.98
CA ASP A 55 1.91 -4.89 1.37
C ASP A 55 1.29 -5.86 2.39
N ILE A 56 -0.01 -5.78 2.66
CA ILE A 56 -0.63 -6.65 3.69
C ILE A 56 -0.49 -8.14 3.39
N GLY A 57 -0.32 -8.51 2.13
CA GLY A 57 -0.08 -9.90 1.75
C GLY A 57 1.27 -10.47 2.23
N LYS A 58 2.23 -9.61 2.59
CA LYS A 58 3.57 -10.05 3.01
C LYS A 58 3.58 -10.86 4.32
N ALA A 59 2.52 -10.77 5.13
CA ALA A 59 2.43 -11.56 6.35
C ALA A 59 2.33 -13.07 6.07
N SER A 60 1.81 -13.45 4.91
CA SER A 60 1.58 -14.85 4.56
C SER A 60 2.20 -15.28 3.24
N ALA A 61 2.70 -14.34 2.43
CA ALA A 61 3.27 -14.63 1.12
C ALA A 61 4.41 -13.67 0.82
N GLY A 62 5.50 -14.17 0.23
CA GLY A 62 6.60 -13.31 -0.22
C GLY A 62 6.35 -12.78 -1.62
N ARG A 63 6.59 -13.64 -2.61
CA ARG A 63 6.57 -13.28 -4.04
C ARG A 63 5.20 -12.83 -4.54
N ASP A 64 4.13 -13.46 -4.09
CA ASP A 64 2.76 -13.23 -4.53
C ASP A 64 1.96 -12.37 -3.55
N HIS A 65 2.63 -11.53 -2.76
CA HIS A 65 1.95 -10.72 -1.75
C HIS A 65 0.95 -9.73 -2.35
N ASP A 66 1.12 -9.34 -3.61
CA ASP A 66 0.15 -8.53 -4.34
C ASP A 66 -1.17 -9.28 -4.56
N VAL A 67 -1.11 -10.51 -5.03
CA VAL A 67 -2.28 -11.36 -5.23
C VAL A 67 -2.98 -11.65 -3.91
N VAL A 68 -2.23 -12.06 -2.90
CA VAL A 68 -2.76 -12.37 -1.56
C VAL A 68 -3.38 -11.12 -0.94
N GLY A 69 -2.74 -9.95 -1.07
CA GLY A 69 -3.29 -8.68 -0.58
C GLY A 69 -4.63 -8.36 -1.22
N ALA A 70 -4.75 -8.52 -2.54
CA ALA A 70 -6.01 -8.30 -3.25
C ALA A 70 -7.11 -9.27 -2.80
N GLU A 71 -6.77 -10.51 -2.51
CA GLU A 71 -7.71 -11.51 -2.00
C GLU A 71 -8.23 -11.14 -0.60
N LEU A 72 -7.38 -10.63 0.27
CA LEU A 72 -7.78 -10.15 1.59
C LEU A 72 -8.79 -8.99 1.51
N LEU A 73 -8.73 -8.22 0.44
CA LEU A 73 -9.58 -7.04 0.23
C LEU A 73 -10.91 -7.33 -0.46
N VAL A 74 -11.33 -8.58 -0.54
CA VAL A 74 -12.65 -8.93 -1.06
C VAL A 74 -13.73 -8.15 -0.30
N GLY A 75 -14.63 -7.48 -1.04
CA GLY A 75 -15.67 -6.64 -0.45
C GLY A 75 -15.27 -5.18 -0.25
N TRP A 76 -14.00 -4.86 -0.39
CA TRP A 76 -13.52 -3.48 -0.38
C TRP A 76 -13.78 -2.80 -1.74
N PRO A 77 -13.69 -1.45 -1.81
CA PRO A 77 -13.84 -0.76 -3.09
C PRO A 77 -12.90 -1.32 -4.16
N ASP A 78 -13.41 -1.48 -5.37
CA ASP A 78 -12.67 -2.10 -6.48
C ASP A 78 -11.33 -1.43 -6.74
N ARG A 79 -11.28 -0.11 -6.66
CA ARG A 79 -10.05 0.65 -6.89
C ARG A 79 -8.96 0.32 -5.88
N VAL A 80 -9.31 0.17 -4.60
CA VAL A 80 -8.35 -0.23 -3.54
C VAL A 80 -7.79 -1.61 -3.86
N ARG A 81 -8.68 -2.54 -4.11
CA ARG A 81 -8.33 -3.93 -4.38
C ARG A 81 -7.49 -4.07 -5.63
N TRP A 82 -7.87 -3.36 -6.70
CA TRP A 82 -7.12 -3.36 -7.96
C TRP A 82 -5.71 -2.81 -7.78
N LEU A 83 -5.57 -1.69 -7.09
CA LEU A 83 -4.27 -1.07 -6.86
C LEU A 83 -3.34 -1.98 -6.05
N VAL A 84 -3.84 -2.61 -5.01
CA VAL A 84 -3.05 -3.56 -4.22
C VAL A 84 -2.63 -4.75 -5.07
N GLY A 85 -3.55 -5.30 -5.88
CA GLY A 85 -3.26 -6.43 -6.76
C GLY A 85 -2.27 -6.12 -7.87
N HIS A 86 -2.16 -4.86 -8.28
CA HIS A 86 -1.30 -4.43 -9.40
C HIS A 86 -0.10 -3.60 -8.98
N HIS A 87 0.13 -3.40 -7.67
CA HIS A 87 1.17 -2.47 -7.22
C HIS A 87 2.59 -2.84 -7.64
N LEU A 88 2.83 -4.08 -8.02
CA LEU A 88 4.12 -4.55 -8.49
C LEU A 88 4.30 -4.47 -10.02
N ASP A 89 3.25 -4.10 -10.77
CA ASP A 89 3.29 -4.10 -12.23
C ASP A 89 4.42 -3.19 -12.78
N LEU A 90 4.57 -1.99 -12.23
CA LEU A 90 5.62 -1.06 -12.66
C LEU A 90 7.03 -1.51 -12.26
N LEU A 91 7.15 -2.40 -11.28
CA LEU A 91 8.44 -2.98 -10.90
C LEU A 91 8.76 -4.19 -11.76
N ARG A 92 7.80 -5.11 -11.95
CA ARG A 92 8.02 -6.37 -12.64
C ARG A 92 8.16 -6.22 -14.14
N ASP A 93 7.31 -5.41 -14.77
CA ASP A 93 7.33 -5.18 -16.22
C ASP A 93 6.81 -3.77 -16.52
N PRO A 94 7.64 -2.74 -16.35
CA PRO A 94 7.21 -1.35 -16.51
C PRO A 94 6.76 -1.02 -17.94
N ARG A 95 7.37 -1.61 -18.95
CA ARG A 95 6.98 -1.36 -20.35
C ARG A 95 5.59 -1.88 -20.63
N ARG A 96 5.30 -3.11 -20.20
CA ARG A 96 3.98 -3.72 -20.37
C ARG A 96 2.91 -2.94 -19.62
N ALA A 97 3.18 -2.57 -18.37
CA ALA A 97 2.23 -1.82 -17.57
C ALA A 97 1.90 -0.46 -18.20
N ARG A 98 2.92 0.25 -18.69
CA ARG A 98 2.73 1.54 -19.34
C ARG A 98 1.96 1.45 -20.64
N ARG A 99 2.15 0.38 -21.41
CA ARG A 99 1.36 0.16 -22.62
C ARG A 99 -0.08 -0.21 -22.31
N GLN A 100 -0.27 -1.15 -21.38
CA GLN A 100 -1.58 -1.69 -21.04
C GLN A 100 -2.50 -0.62 -20.43
N TRP A 101 -1.94 0.24 -19.59
CA TRP A 101 -2.71 1.24 -18.83
C TRP A 101 -2.51 2.67 -19.34
N ALA A 102 -1.91 2.83 -20.54
CA ALA A 102 -1.60 4.14 -21.12
C ALA A 102 -2.83 5.06 -21.15
N GLY A 103 -2.64 6.30 -20.68
CA GLY A 103 -3.70 7.33 -20.71
C GLY A 103 -4.82 7.12 -19.69
N THR A 104 -4.68 6.16 -18.77
CA THR A 104 -5.73 5.84 -17.79
C THR A 104 -5.40 6.41 -16.41
N LEU A 105 -6.45 6.59 -15.61
CA LEU A 105 -6.33 6.91 -14.19
C LEU A 105 -5.56 5.82 -13.44
N ALA A 106 -5.73 4.57 -13.83
CA ALA A 106 -5.04 3.43 -13.23
C ALA A 106 -3.51 3.57 -13.32
N LEU A 107 -2.98 3.97 -14.47
CA LEU A 107 -1.53 4.18 -14.61
C LEU A 107 -1.04 5.32 -13.73
N ARG A 108 -1.79 6.43 -13.66
CA ARG A 108 -1.46 7.54 -12.75
C ARG A 108 -1.37 7.06 -11.31
N ASP A 109 -2.36 6.29 -10.87
CA ASP A 109 -2.40 5.77 -9.50
C ASP A 109 -1.25 4.82 -9.20
N LEU A 110 -0.94 3.91 -10.12
CA LEU A 110 0.19 2.99 -9.97
C LEU A 110 1.52 3.73 -9.89
N ALA A 111 1.70 4.78 -10.70
CA ALA A 111 2.92 5.59 -10.69
C ALA A 111 3.09 6.33 -9.35
N ARG A 112 2.00 6.88 -8.81
CA ARG A 112 1.99 7.54 -7.49
C ARG A 112 2.33 6.55 -6.38
N LEU A 113 1.67 5.41 -6.39
CA LEU A 113 1.90 4.35 -5.40
C LEU A 113 3.34 3.86 -5.43
N ARG A 114 3.90 3.66 -6.64
CA ARG A 114 5.30 3.26 -6.80
C ARG A 114 6.26 4.32 -6.25
N ARG A 115 5.98 5.59 -6.50
CA ARG A 115 6.81 6.69 -5.97
C ARG A 115 6.82 6.71 -4.45
N TRP A 116 5.68 6.55 -3.81
CA TRP A 116 5.58 6.50 -2.34
C TRP A 116 6.26 5.25 -1.78
N ASP A 117 6.10 4.12 -2.45
CA ASP A 117 6.72 2.85 -2.08
C ASP A 117 8.26 2.98 -2.05
N VAL A 118 8.84 3.56 -3.08
CA VAL A 118 10.29 3.80 -3.14
C VAL A 118 10.75 4.83 -2.09
N ALA A 119 9.96 5.87 -1.85
CA ALA A 119 10.30 6.92 -0.89
C ALA A 119 10.17 6.48 0.58
N GLY A 120 9.35 5.48 0.85
CA GLY A 120 9.05 5.00 2.22
C GLY A 120 10.10 4.04 2.79
N ARG A 121 11.39 4.32 2.64
CA ARG A 121 12.49 3.42 3.01
C ARG A 121 13.55 4.09 3.87
N ASP A 122 13.14 5.02 4.72
CA ASP A 122 14.04 5.75 5.62
C ASP A 122 14.04 5.09 7.00
N PRO A 123 15.21 4.58 7.49
CA PRO A 123 15.30 3.97 8.82
C PRO A 123 14.95 4.92 9.96
N ARG A 124 15.00 6.23 9.72
CA ARG A 124 14.77 7.27 10.74
C ARG A 124 13.43 7.98 10.59
N ALA A 125 12.56 7.52 9.70
CA ALA A 125 11.27 8.15 9.49
C ALA A 125 10.41 8.10 10.76
N ARG A 126 9.62 9.15 10.95
CA ARG A 126 8.59 9.18 11.98
C ARG A 126 7.26 8.86 11.33
N VAL A 127 6.53 7.94 11.93
CA VAL A 127 5.25 7.48 11.40
C VAL A 127 4.20 7.49 12.51
N ARG A 128 2.94 7.61 12.10
CA ARG A 128 1.81 7.43 13.01
C ARG A 128 1.73 5.97 13.45
N GLU A 129 1.04 5.75 14.57
CA GLU A 129 0.69 4.39 14.99
C GLU A 129 -0.30 3.78 14.00
N PRO A 130 -0.32 2.44 13.87
CA PRO A 130 -1.26 1.76 12.97
C PRO A 130 -2.72 2.15 13.21
N GLU A 131 -3.11 2.35 14.47
CA GLU A 131 -4.46 2.75 14.86
C GLU A 131 -4.86 4.09 14.26
N GLU A 132 -3.95 5.05 14.28
CA GLU A 132 -4.20 6.38 13.71
C GLU A 132 -4.30 6.32 12.19
N ALA A 133 -3.41 5.59 11.54
CA ALA A 133 -3.43 5.42 10.09
C ALA A 133 -4.73 4.75 9.64
N ALA A 134 -5.12 3.67 10.31
CA ALA A 134 -6.36 2.96 10.01
C ALA A 134 -7.60 3.84 10.21
N ALA A 135 -7.62 4.65 11.28
CA ALA A 135 -8.72 5.58 11.52
C ALA A 135 -8.85 6.62 10.42
N ILE A 136 -7.73 7.18 9.98
CA ILE A 136 -7.72 8.19 8.89
C ILE A 136 -8.29 7.57 7.60
N VAL A 137 -7.87 6.36 7.24
CA VAL A 137 -8.35 5.68 6.03
C VAL A 137 -9.85 5.37 6.16
N ALA A 138 -10.29 4.83 7.29
CA ALA A 138 -11.70 4.50 7.51
C ALA A 138 -12.60 5.73 7.40
N GLU A 139 -12.20 6.85 8.00
CA GLU A 139 -12.93 8.11 7.93
C GLU A 139 -12.97 8.66 6.50
N ALA A 140 -11.84 8.61 5.79
CA ALA A 140 -11.76 9.10 4.42
C ALA A 140 -12.67 8.30 3.49
N LEU A 141 -12.68 6.97 3.60
CA LEU A 141 -13.54 6.11 2.80
C LEU A 141 -15.03 6.33 3.13
N ALA A 142 -15.36 6.50 4.39
CA ALA A 142 -16.74 6.77 4.80
C ALA A 142 -17.25 8.11 4.26
N ALA A 143 -16.40 9.13 4.25
CA ALA A 143 -16.76 10.47 3.75
C ALA A 143 -16.94 10.49 2.23
N SER A 144 -16.35 9.55 1.49
CA SER A 144 -16.41 9.49 0.02
C SER A 144 -17.54 8.61 -0.51
N SER A 145 -18.22 7.87 0.36
CA SER A 145 -19.29 6.95 -0.05
C SER A 145 -20.67 7.60 -0.05
#